data_5b62d1230c33645badf332995193654f
#
_entry.id   5b62d1230c33645badf332995193654f
#
_cell.length_a   1.000
_cell.length_b   1.000
_cell.length_c   1.000
_cell.angle_alpha   90.00
_cell.angle_beta   90.00
_cell.angle_gamma   90.00
#
_symmetry.space_group_name_H-M   'P 1'
#
loop_
_entity.id
_entity.type
_entity.pdbx_description
1 polymer ?
#
loop_
_entity_poly.entity_id
_entity_poly.type
_entity_poly.pdbx_seq_one_letter_code
_entity_poly.pdbx_strand_id
1 'polypeptide(L)'
;MKLLIFSDIHGDLGALARLMDTEADYYVAAGDLVNFGCGLDRCGPILARRADRVYLLPGNHETAAQIAGLCRDFGLHDFHEQQEQWGRYRVAGLGYSNPTPFHTPGEYTEAELARKLQNFAGLAPLLLICHCPPRGTALDQIRPGLHAGSTAVRDFLLREQPELFFCGHIHEAAGARTAIGKTQAMNVGKQGWLLDLE
;
A
#
# COMPACT_ATOMS: atom_id res chain seq x y z
N MET A 1 -9.18 14.37 -10.33
CA MET A 1 -8.71 13.00 -10.62
C MET A 1 -8.96 12.14 -9.39
N LYS A 2 -9.69 11.02 -9.56
CA LYS A 2 -10.08 10.15 -8.43
C LYS A 2 -9.15 8.95 -8.31
N LEU A 3 -8.61 8.73 -7.13
CA LEU A 3 -7.74 7.61 -6.79
C LEU A 3 -8.38 6.78 -5.68
N LEU A 4 -8.65 5.49 -5.94
CA LEU A 4 -9.10 4.54 -4.93
C LEU A 4 -7.91 3.72 -4.45
N ILE A 5 -7.58 3.84 -3.15
CA ILE A 5 -6.50 3.08 -2.51
C ILE A 5 -7.13 2.13 -1.50
N PHE A 6 -6.73 0.86 -1.50
CA PHE A 6 -7.21 -0.16 -0.57
C PHE A 6 -6.09 -1.16 -0.23
N SER A 7 -6.26 -1.90 0.85
CA SER A 7 -5.28 -2.88 1.34
C SER A 7 -5.97 -4.01 2.10
N ASP A 8 -5.24 -5.08 2.42
CA ASP A 8 -5.65 -6.10 3.39
C ASP A 8 -6.97 -6.81 3.01
N ILE A 9 -7.10 -7.18 1.73
CA ILE A 9 -8.27 -7.89 1.20
C ILE A 9 -8.35 -9.31 1.77
N HIS A 10 -7.20 -10.00 1.93
CA HIS A 10 -7.08 -11.34 2.51
C HIS A 10 -8.08 -12.36 1.94
N GLY A 11 -8.24 -12.36 0.60
CA GLY A 11 -9.12 -13.29 -0.11
C GLY A 11 -10.62 -12.98 -0.04
N ASP A 12 -11.02 -11.83 0.51
CA ASP A 12 -12.41 -11.35 0.49
C ASP A 12 -12.76 -10.82 -0.92
N LEU A 13 -13.06 -11.76 -1.83
CA LEU A 13 -13.37 -11.43 -3.22
C LEU A 13 -14.63 -10.56 -3.34
N GLY A 14 -15.56 -10.65 -2.37
CA GLY A 14 -16.75 -9.80 -2.34
C GLY A 14 -16.39 -8.33 -2.04
N ALA A 15 -15.49 -8.10 -1.11
CA ALA A 15 -14.96 -6.75 -0.84
C ALA A 15 -14.20 -6.21 -2.07
N LEU A 16 -13.32 -7.03 -2.67
CA LEU A 16 -12.58 -6.65 -3.86
C LEU A 16 -13.51 -6.28 -5.03
N ALA A 17 -14.57 -7.06 -5.25
CA ALA A 17 -15.54 -6.78 -6.30
C ALA A 17 -16.24 -5.43 -6.08
N ARG A 18 -16.66 -5.11 -4.85
CA ARG A 18 -17.28 -3.82 -4.51
C ARG A 18 -16.32 -2.64 -4.73
N LEU A 19 -15.03 -2.81 -4.43
CA LEU A 19 -14.03 -1.78 -4.73
C LEU A 19 -13.90 -1.53 -6.23
N MET A 20 -13.93 -2.57 -7.05
CA MET A 20 -13.89 -2.44 -8.52
C MET A 20 -15.20 -1.88 -9.12
N ASP A 21 -16.30 -1.89 -8.37
CA ASP A 21 -17.56 -1.22 -8.76
C ASP A 21 -17.54 0.31 -8.47
N THR A 22 -16.64 0.76 -7.60
CA THR A 22 -16.46 2.20 -7.32
C THR A 22 -15.79 2.88 -8.52
N GLU A 23 -16.32 4.04 -8.97
CA GLU A 23 -15.72 4.79 -10.08
C GLU A 23 -14.52 5.61 -9.61
N ALA A 24 -13.35 5.29 -10.20
CA ALA A 24 -12.09 6.01 -10.01
C ALA A 24 -11.27 6.04 -11.31
N ASP A 25 -10.36 6.99 -11.42
CA ASP A 25 -9.41 7.06 -12.53
C ASP A 25 -8.26 6.08 -12.35
N TYR A 26 -7.84 5.85 -11.09
CA TYR A 26 -6.80 4.89 -10.71
C TYR A 26 -7.23 4.08 -9.48
N TYR A 27 -6.78 2.83 -9.42
CA TYR A 27 -7.00 1.89 -8.31
C TYR A 27 -5.65 1.38 -7.84
N VAL A 28 -5.35 1.50 -6.56
CA VAL A 28 -4.10 0.97 -5.99
C VAL A 28 -4.40 -0.01 -4.88
N ALA A 29 -4.05 -1.28 -5.12
CA ALA A 29 -4.02 -2.29 -4.06
C ALA A 29 -2.68 -2.21 -3.34
N ALA A 30 -2.71 -1.70 -2.11
CA ALA A 30 -1.52 -1.47 -1.29
C ALA A 30 -1.08 -2.73 -0.51
N GLY A 31 -1.27 -3.92 -1.10
CA GLY A 31 -0.81 -5.20 -0.56
C GLY A 31 -1.86 -6.04 0.14
N ASP A 32 -1.50 -7.28 0.46
CA ASP A 32 -2.29 -8.30 1.14
C ASP A 32 -3.65 -8.58 0.47
N LEU A 33 -3.60 -8.89 -0.84
CA LEU A 33 -4.76 -9.36 -1.58
C LEU A 33 -5.24 -10.73 -1.08
N VAL A 34 -4.30 -11.57 -0.63
CA VAL A 34 -4.58 -12.93 -0.14
C VAL A 34 -3.75 -13.25 1.11
N ASN A 35 -3.85 -14.48 1.62
CA ASN A 35 -3.01 -14.98 2.70
C ASN A 35 -1.94 -15.93 2.14
N PHE A 36 -0.65 -15.68 2.44
CA PHE A 36 0.51 -16.50 2.03
C PHE A 36 0.50 -16.86 0.53
N GLY A 37 0.09 -15.91 -0.32
CA GLY A 37 0.00 -16.08 -1.78
C GLY A 37 -1.08 -17.06 -2.26
N CYS A 38 -1.90 -17.62 -1.36
CA CYS A 38 -2.88 -18.66 -1.70
C CYS A 38 -4.13 -18.08 -2.37
N GLY A 39 -4.41 -18.51 -3.61
CA GLY A 39 -5.61 -18.11 -4.35
C GLY A 39 -5.52 -16.71 -4.97
N LEU A 40 -4.32 -16.22 -5.20
CA LEU A 40 -4.07 -14.91 -5.81
C LEU A 40 -4.67 -14.82 -7.23
N ASP A 41 -4.67 -15.92 -7.97
CA ASP A 41 -5.28 -16.06 -9.30
C ASP A 41 -6.78 -15.73 -9.31
N ARG A 42 -7.48 -15.91 -8.19
CA ARG A 42 -8.91 -15.58 -8.07
C ARG A 42 -9.17 -14.08 -8.01
N CYS A 43 -8.18 -13.28 -7.62
CA CYS A 43 -8.28 -11.81 -7.61
C CYS A 43 -8.17 -11.25 -9.04
N GLY A 44 -7.38 -11.89 -9.90
CA GLY A 44 -7.07 -11.44 -11.24
C GLY A 44 -8.30 -11.07 -12.10
N PRO A 45 -9.31 -11.95 -12.29
CA PRO A 45 -10.50 -11.62 -13.08
C PRO A 45 -11.32 -10.46 -12.54
N ILE A 46 -11.29 -10.22 -11.22
CA ILE A 46 -12.00 -9.10 -10.59
C ILE A 46 -11.25 -7.79 -10.86
N LEU A 47 -9.94 -7.78 -10.66
CA LEU A 47 -9.08 -6.63 -10.92
C LEU A 47 -9.05 -6.27 -12.41
N ALA A 48 -9.06 -7.28 -13.30
CA ALA A 48 -9.05 -7.10 -14.75
C ALA A 48 -10.26 -6.34 -15.30
N ARG A 49 -11.34 -6.18 -14.52
CA ARG A 49 -12.49 -5.32 -14.89
C ARG A 49 -12.08 -3.84 -15.10
N ARG A 50 -10.93 -3.44 -14.54
CA ARG A 50 -10.34 -2.09 -14.62
C ARG A 50 -8.85 -2.15 -14.97
N ALA A 51 -8.40 -3.17 -15.72
CA ALA A 51 -7.00 -3.58 -15.88
C ALA A 51 -6.00 -2.44 -16.12
N ASP A 52 -6.29 -1.56 -17.06
CA ASP A 52 -5.46 -0.42 -17.48
C ASP A 52 -5.31 0.70 -16.42
N ARG A 53 -6.02 0.57 -15.30
CA ARG A 53 -6.05 1.55 -14.19
C ARG A 53 -5.69 0.97 -12.84
N VAL A 54 -5.37 -0.34 -12.79
CA VAL A 54 -5.11 -1.05 -11.52
C VAL A 54 -3.63 -1.25 -11.32
N TYR A 55 -3.14 -0.74 -10.20
CA TYR A 55 -1.76 -0.79 -9.74
C TYR A 55 -1.64 -1.64 -8.49
N LEU A 56 -0.70 -2.58 -8.47
CA LEU A 56 -0.56 -3.53 -7.37
C LEU A 56 0.79 -3.41 -6.67
N LEU A 57 0.75 -3.46 -5.35
CA LEU A 57 1.89 -3.69 -4.48
C LEU A 57 1.74 -5.05 -3.81
N PRO A 58 2.81 -5.83 -3.58
CA PRO A 58 2.74 -6.94 -2.63
C PRO A 58 2.60 -6.39 -1.20
N GLY A 59 1.80 -7.07 -0.37
CA GLY A 59 1.88 -6.91 1.07
C GLY A 59 2.94 -7.84 1.65
N ASN A 60 2.85 -8.18 2.93
CA ASN A 60 3.73 -9.19 3.49
C ASN A 60 3.27 -10.64 3.16
N HIS A 61 2.04 -10.83 2.73
CA HIS A 61 1.50 -12.14 2.38
C HIS A 61 1.77 -12.57 0.94
N GLU A 62 2.28 -11.71 0.06
CA GLU A 62 2.69 -12.05 -1.30
C GLU A 62 4.16 -11.74 -1.54
N THR A 63 4.78 -12.46 -2.49
CA THR A 63 6.07 -12.08 -3.03
C THR A 63 5.92 -11.10 -4.19
N ALA A 64 6.95 -10.28 -4.44
CA ALA A 64 6.98 -9.39 -5.61
C ALA A 64 6.82 -10.18 -6.92
N ALA A 65 7.41 -11.39 -7.01
CA ALA A 65 7.29 -12.24 -8.18
C ALA A 65 5.85 -12.72 -8.43
N GLN A 66 5.07 -13.00 -7.37
CA GLN A 66 3.65 -13.37 -7.49
C GLN A 66 2.81 -12.21 -7.99
N ILE A 67 3.03 -10.99 -7.47
CA ILE A 67 2.31 -9.79 -7.93
C ILE A 67 2.71 -9.46 -9.38
N ALA A 68 3.99 -9.49 -9.73
CA ALA A 68 4.45 -9.28 -11.10
C ALA A 68 3.85 -10.31 -12.08
N GLY A 69 3.72 -11.58 -11.65
CA GLY A 69 3.03 -12.63 -12.40
C GLY A 69 1.56 -12.29 -12.64
N LEU A 70 0.83 -11.95 -11.58
CA LEU A 70 -0.58 -11.56 -11.68
C LEU A 70 -0.77 -10.34 -12.62
N CYS A 71 0.08 -9.33 -12.48
CA CYS A 71 0.02 -8.14 -13.33
C CYS A 71 0.19 -8.51 -14.80
N ARG A 72 1.19 -9.32 -15.13
CA ARG A 72 1.44 -9.78 -16.50
C ARG A 72 0.26 -10.58 -17.07
N ASP A 73 -0.29 -11.51 -16.28
CA ASP A 73 -1.32 -12.42 -16.72
C ASP A 73 -2.69 -11.75 -16.94
N PHE A 74 -2.95 -10.64 -16.24
CA PHE A 74 -4.23 -9.91 -16.27
C PHE A 74 -4.13 -8.47 -16.80
N GLY A 75 -2.97 -8.06 -17.32
CA GLY A 75 -2.78 -6.72 -17.89
C GLY A 75 -2.85 -5.59 -16.86
N LEU A 76 -2.41 -5.85 -15.63
CA LEU A 76 -2.37 -4.89 -14.52
C LEU A 76 -0.97 -4.26 -14.42
N HIS A 77 -0.84 -3.23 -13.60
CA HIS A 77 0.44 -2.56 -13.37
C HIS A 77 1.12 -3.03 -12.10
N ASP A 78 2.34 -3.56 -12.20
CA ASP A 78 3.21 -3.79 -11.05
C ASP A 78 3.79 -2.45 -10.60
N PHE A 79 3.42 -2.04 -9.40
CA PHE A 79 3.80 -0.72 -8.87
C PHE A 79 4.80 -0.83 -7.70
N HIS A 80 5.29 -2.05 -7.42
CA HIS A 80 6.27 -2.26 -6.36
C HIS A 80 7.63 -1.65 -6.73
N GLU A 81 8.14 -0.76 -5.86
CA GLU A 81 9.39 0.01 -6.08
C GLU A 81 9.35 0.90 -7.33
N GLN A 82 8.16 1.29 -7.77
CA GLN A 82 7.95 2.15 -8.93
C GLN A 82 7.46 3.54 -8.52
N GLN A 83 7.53 4.46 -9.46
CA GLN A 83 6.98 5.81 -9.33
C GLN A 83 6.45 6.29 -10.67
N GLU A 84 5.36 7.05 -10.62
CA GLU A 84 4.73 7.67 -11.77
C GLU A 84 4.32 9.12 -11.49
N GLN A 85 4.00 9.85 -12.55
CA GLN A 85 3.43 11.19 -12.45
C GLN A 85 1.93 11.13 -12.67
N TRP A 86 1.12 11.41 -11.62
CA TRP A 86 -0.34 11.52 -11.70
C TRP A 86 -0.78 12.93 -11.35
N GLY A 87 -1.25 13.68 -12.36
CA GLY A 87 -1.51 15.10 -12.19
C GLY A 87 -0.27 15.85 -11.71
N ARG A 88 -0.39 16.59 -10.60
CA ARG A 88 0.77 17.29 -10.00
C ARG A 88 1.66 16.39 -9.12
N TYR A 89 1.18 15.22 -8.73
CA TYR A 89 1.88 14.36 -7.78
C TYR A 89 2.87 13.40 -8.44
N ARG A 90 4.04 13.25 -7.80
CA ARG A 90 4.88 12.06 -7.96
C ARG A 90 4.30 11.00 -7.03
N VAL A 91 3.73 9.94 -7.61
CA VAL A 91 3.15 8.82 -6.86
C VAL A 91 4.16 7.70 -6.82
N ALA A 92 4.47 7.19 -5.62
CA ALA A 92 5.45 6.11 -5.45
C ALA A 92 4.86 4.97 -4.62
N GLY A 93 5.25 3.73 -4.96
CA GLY A 93 4.75 2.50 -4.35
C GLY A 93 5.85 1.65 -3.74
N LEU A 94 5.70 1.24 -2.47
CA LEU A 94 6.57 0.28 -1.79
C LEU A 94 5.74 -0.78 -1.07
N GLY A 95 5.87 -2.03 -1.52
CA GLY A 95 5.26 -3.18 -0.85
C GLY A 95 6.09 -3.71 0.31
N TYR A 96 5.66 -4.86 0.84
CA TYR A 96 6.25 -5.57 1.96
C TYR A 96 6.11 -4.86 3.30
N SER A 97 6.38 -5.57 4.39
CA SER A 97 6.40 -5.00 5.74
C SER A 97 7.79 -5.16 6.40
N ASN A 98 7.97 -4.54 7.57
CA ASN A 98 9.02 -4.93 8.49
C ASN A 98 8.77 -6.35 9.04
N PRO A 99 9.77 -7.01 9.65
CA PRO A 99 9.63 -8.40 10.09
C PRO A 99 8.45 -8.59 11.05
N THR A 100 7.66 -9.63 10.78
CA THR A 100 6.52 -10.04 11.62
C THR A 100 6.86 -11.31 12.40
N PRO A 101 6.15 -11.61 13.50
CA PRO A 101 6.32 -12.88 14.21
C PRO A 101 5.84 -14.10 13.41
N PHE A 102 5.22 -13.88 12.23
CA PHE A 102 4.61 -14.91 11.39
C PHE A 102 5.53 -15.40 10.28
N HIS A 103 6.70 -14.76 10.06
CA HIS A 103 7.66 -15.08 8.99
C HIS A 103 6.96 -15.15 7.63
N THR A 104 6.27 -14.08 7.27
CA THR A 104 5.54 -13.96 6.02
C THR A 104 6.51 -13.79 4.82
N PRO A 105 6.09 -14.14 3.58
CA PRO A 105 7.00 -14.13 2.43
C PRO A 105 7.52 -12.76 2.02
N GLY A 106 6.81 -11.69 2.36
CA GLY A 106 7.10 -10.32 1.93
C GLY A 106 7.61 -9.44 3.08
N GLU A 107 8.80 -9.70 3.62
CA GLU A 107 9.38 -8.92 4.72
C GLU A 107 10.72 -8.31 4.32
N TYR A 108 10.95 -7.06 4.73
CA TYR A 108 12.20 -6.35 4.65
C TYR A 108 12.71 -6.00 6.05
N THR A 109 13.99 -6.10 6.27
CA THR A 109 14.64 -5.50 7.44
C THR A 109 14.46 -3.98 7.42
N GLU A 110 14.58 -3.31 8.57
CA GLU A 110 14.54 -1.84 8.65
C GLU A 110 15.59 -1.17 7.75
N ALA A 111 16.77 -1.78 7.62
CA ALA A 111 17.83 -1.28 6.74
C ALA A 111 17.46 -1.40 5.24
N GLU A 112 16.79 -2.47 4.85
CA GLU A 112 16.29 -2.64 3.48
C GLU A 112 15.17 -1.67 3.18
N LEU A 113 14.19 -1.51 4.09
CA LEU A 113 13.14 -0.51 3.97
C LEU A 113 13.73 0.90 3.80
N ALA A 114 14.69 1.28 4.65
CA ALA A 114 15.35 2.59 4.56
C ALA A 114 16.03 2.79 3.20
N ARG A 115 16.76 1.79 2.70
CA ARG A 115 17.44 1.84 1.40
C ARG A 115 16.46 1.97 0.24
N LYS A 116 15.33 1.23 0.28
CA LYS A 116 14.33 1.26 -0.79
C LYS A 116 13.56 2.59 -0.80
N LEU A 117 13.18 3.09 0.37
CA LEU A 117 12.54 4.40 0.50
C LEU A 117 13.45 5.54 0.00
N GLN A 118 14.77 5.40 0.12
CA GLN A 118 15.72 6.41 -0.38
C GLN A 118 15.58 6.65 -1.90
N ASN A 119 15.08 5.70 -2.69
CA ASN A 119 14.81 5.89 -4.11
C ASN A 119 13.70 6.92 -4.39
N PHE A 120 12.90 7.26 -3.38
CA PHE A 120 11.81 8.24 -3.46
C PHE A 120 12.17 9.58 -2.79
N ALA A 121 13.40 9.72 -2.26
CA ALA A 121 13.85 10.96 -1.62
C ALA A 121 13.89 12.11 -2.64
N GLY A 122 13.51 13.31 -2.17
CA GLY A 122 13.50 14.52 -2.98
C GLY A 122 12.36 14.62 -4.00
N LEU A 123 11.47 13.63 -4.10
CA LEU A 123 10.27 13.73 -4.94
C LEU A 123 9.27 14.70 -4.32
N ALA A 124 8.79 15.69 -5.08
CA ALA A 124 7.84 16.69 -4.58
C ALA A 124 6.93 17.21 -5.70
N PRO A 125 5.63 17.37 -5.45
CA PRO A 125 4.89 16.86 -4.29
C PRO A 125 4.76 15.34 -4.33
N LEU A 126 5.12 14.64 -3.25
CA LEU A 126 5.09 13.18 -3.17
C LEU A 126 3.78 12.69 -2.54
N LEU A 127 3.13 11.71 -3.20
CA LEU A 127 2.14 10.80 -2.65
C LEU A 127 2.80 9.42 -2.53
N LEU A 128 3.03 8.97 -1.31
CA LEU A 128 3.66 7.68 -1.04
C LEU A 128 2.62 6.65 -0.60
N ILE A 129 2.58 5.51 -1.28
CA ILE A 129 1.77 4.34 -0.91
C ILE A 129 2.75 3.25 -0.46
N CYS A 130 2.71 2.89 0.82
CA CYS A 130 3.58 1.88 1.38
C CYS A 130 2.75 0.89 2.18
N HIS A 131 2.85 -0.43 1.92
CA HIS A 131 2.08 -1.41 2.68
C HIS A 131 2.34 -1.28 4.19
N CYS A 132 3.62 -1.17 4.58
CA CYS A 132 4.06 -1.04 5.96
C CYS A 132 3.74 0.33 6.56
N PRO A 133 3.07 0.43 7.73
CA PRO A 133 2.81 1.68 8.41
C PRO A 133 4.04 2.22 9.18
N PRO A 134 4.07 3.52 9.47
CA PRO A 134 5.12 4.15 10.29
C PRO A 134 4.94 3.83 11.78
N ARG A 135 6.03 3.43 12.45
CA ARG A 135 6.03 3.03 13.87
C ARG A 135 5.66 4.18 14.82
N GLY A 136 4.88 3.85 15.84
CA GLY A 136 4.53 4.76 16.94
C GLY A 136 3.49 5.80 16.56
N THR A 137 2.62 5.48 15.62
CA THR A 137 1.54 6.36 15.16
C THR A 137 0.17 5.69 15.37
N ALA A 138 -0.92 6.40 15.07
CA ALA A 138 -2.24 5.79 15.06
C ALA A 138 -2.40 4.72 13.96
N LEU A 139 -1.52 4.71 12.93
CA LEU A 139 -1.63 3.83 11.77
C LEU A 139 -1.09 2.41 12.01
N ASP A 140 -0.32 2.21 13.09
CA ASP A 140 0.36 0.95 13.39
C ASP A 140 0.00 0.39 14.78
N GLN A 141 -1.03 0.94 15.42
CA GLN A 141 -1.40 0.57 16.76
C GLN A 141 -2.28 -0.69 16.75
N ILE A 142 -1.76 -1.81 17.28
CA ILE A 142 -2.52 -3.06 17.48
C ILE A 142 -3.47 -2.93 18.68
N ARG A 143 -2.98 -2.32 19.77
CA ARG A 143 -3.71 -2.01 21.00
C ARG A 143 -3.01 -0.88 21.74
N PRO A 144 -3.65 -0.24 22.74
CA PRO A 144 -3.01 0.86 23.50
C PRO A 144 -1.58 0.53 23.93
N GLY A 145 -0.61 1.32 23.44
CA GLY A 145 0.82 1.17 23.74
C GLY A 145 1.57 0.08 22.97
N LEU A 146 0.92 -0.69 22.11
CA LEU A 146 1.57 -1.70 21.26
C LEU A 146 1.55 -1.27 19.77
N HIS A 147 2.73 -1.06 19.24
CA HIS A 147 2.98 -0.61 17.87
C HIS A 147 3.83 -1.63 17.10
N ALA A 148 3.47 -1.91 15.84
CA ALA A 148 4.13 -2.92 15.01
C ALA A 148 4.67 -2.39 13.66
N GLY A 149 4.56 -1.10 13.40
CA GLY A 149 5.07 -0.47 12.19
C GLY A 149 6.59 -0.32 12.14
N SER A 150 7.10 0.22 11.03
CA SER A 150 8.51 0.40 10.73
C SER A 150 9.05 1.75 11.20
N THR A 151 10.23 1.72 11.82
CA THR A 151 10.99 2.94 12.15
C THR A 151 11.55 3.60 10.90
N ALA A 152 11.98 2.83 9.91
CA ALA A 152 12.50 3.36 8.64
C ALA A 152 11.41 4.14 7.87
N VAL A 153 10.18 3.62 7.84
CA VAL A 153 9.04 4.34 7.23
C VAL A 153 8.78 5.65 7.98
N ARG A 154 8.71 5.61 9.31
CA ARG A 154 8.50 6.83 10.10
C ARG A 154 9.60 7.87 9.87
N ASP A 155 10.86 7.46 9.89
CA ASP A 155 12.00 8.35 9.75
C ASP A 155 12.05 8.98 8.35
N PHE A 156 11.67 8.20 7.31
CA PHE A 156 11.50 8.72 5.95
C PHE A 156 10.41 9.80 5.89
N LEU A 157 9.22 9.53 6.46
CA LEU A 157 8.12 10.50 6.48
C LEU A 157 8.49 11.80 7.21
N LEU A 158 9.21 11.71 8.32
CA LEU A 158 9.66 12.88 9.07
C LEU A 158 10.71 13.71 8.30
N ARG A 159 11.56 13.05 7.52
CA ARG A 159 12.62 13.71 6.75
C ARG A 159 12.12 14.30 5.44
N GLU A 160 11.42 13.50 4.63
CA GLU A 160 11.02 13.89 3.27
C GLU A 160 9.68 14.63 3.23
N GLN A 161 8.83 14.47 4.26
CA GLN A 161 7.54 15.14 4.38
C GLN A 161 6.66 14.99 3.11
N PRO A 162 6.39 13.76 2.61
CA PRO A 162 5.45 13.60 1.51
C PRO A 162 4.13 14.30 1.84
N GLU A 163 3.45 14.84 0.85
CA GLU A 163 2.18 15.54 1.08
C GLU A 163 1.11 14.55 1.59
N LEU A 164 1.09 13.35 0.98
CA LEU A 164 0.14 12.28 1.33
C LEU A 164 0.88 10.95 1.54
N PHE A 165 0.40 10.18 2.52
CA PHE A 165 0.89 8.83 2.81
C PHE A 165 -0.26 7.87 3.08
N PHE A 166 -0.24 6.71 2.43
CA PHE A 166 -1.23 5.65 2.61
C PHE A 166 -0.56 4.32 2.90
N CYS A 167 -1.14 3.57 3.84
CA CYS A 167 -0.65 2.24 4.24
C CYS A 167 -1.80 1.27 4.55
N GLY A 168 -1.44 0.02 4.84
CA GLY A 168 -2.30 -1.05 5.33
C GLY A 168 -1.66 -1.80 6.48
N HIS A 169 -1.61 -3.15 6.39
CA HIS A 169 -0.92 -4.10 7.23
C HIS A 169 -1.50 -4.29 8.65
N ILE A 170 -1.72 -3.22 9.40
CA ILE A 170 -2.26 -3.31 10.76
C ILE A 170 -3.78 -3.13 10.70
N HIS A 171 -4.50 -4.24 10.75
CA HIS A 171 -5.96 -4.29 10.56
C HIS A 171 -6.71 -3.54 11.65
N GLU A 172 -6.20 -3.56 12.88
CA GLU A 172 -6.78 -2.84 14.02
C GLU A 172 -6.74 -1.33 13.84
N ALA A 173 -5.84 -0.85 12.97
CA ALA A 173 -5.70 0.57 12.64
C ALA A 173 -6.41 0.96 11.33
N ALA A 174 -7.18 0.05 10.70
CA ALA A 174 -7.87 0.35 9.46
C ALA A 174 -8.81 1.56 9.60
N GLY A 175 -8.69 2.52 8.69
CA GLY A 175 -9.42 3.79 8.71
C GLY A 175 -8.80 4.88 9.61
N ALA A 176 -7.76 4.55 10.39
CA ALA A 176 -7.06 5.54 11.21
C ALA A 176 -6.35 6.59 10.34
N ARG A 177 -6.35 7.84 10.82
CA ARG A 177 -5.69 8.99 10.18
C ARG A 177 -4.85 9.74 11.19
N THR A 178 -3.76 10.32 10.71
CA THR A 178 -2.89 11.16 11.54
C THR A 178 -2.08 12.12 10.66
N ALA A 179 -1.50 13.13 11.27
CA ALA A 179 -0.47 13.95 10.64
C ALA A 179 0.91 13.55 11.18
N ILE A 180 1.88 13.43 10.28
CA ILE A 180 3.29 13.17 10.63
C ILE A 180 4.11 14.32 10.05
N GLY A 181 4.44 15.29 10.89
CA GLY A 181 4.91 16.58 10.41
C GLY A 181 3.87 17.24 9.50
N LYS A 182 4.20 17.50 8.23
CA LYS A 182 3.26 18.06 7.23
C LYS A 182 2.48 16.98 6.48
N THR A 183 2.88 15.70 6.58
CA THR A 183 2.29 14.59 5.85
C THR A 183 0.92 14.25 6.41
N GLN A 184 -0.11 14.25 5.55
CA GLN A 184 -1.40 13.65 5.86
C GLN A 184 -1.33 12.15 5.62
N ALA A 185 -1.57 11.34 6.65
CA ALA A 185 -1.33 9.91 6.63
C ALA A 185 -2.57 9.11 7.02
N MET A 186 -2.79 7.96 6.34
CA MET A 186 -3.95 7.10 6.59
C MET A 186 -3.61 5.62 6.39
N ASN A 187 -4.14 4.75 7.27
CA ASN A 187 -4.26 3.31 7.03
C ASN A 187 -5.61 3.07 6.33
N VAL A 188 -5.57 2.64 5.06
CA VAL A 188 -6.77 2.54 4.22
C VAL A 188 -7.60 1.28 4.48
N GLY A 189 -6.96 0.18 4.87
CA GLY A 189 -7.62 -1.10 5.12
C GLY A 189 -8.46 -1.62 3.95
N LYS A 190 -9.29 -2.62 4.24
CA LYS A 190 -10.12 -3.35 3.26
C LYS A 190 -11.24 -2.50 2.64
N GLN A 191 -11.74 -1.50 3.33
CA GLN A 191 -12.82 -0.65 2.79
C GLN A 191 -12.31 0.34 1.75
N GLY A 192 -11.01 0.60 1.78
CA GLY A 192 -10.37 1.54 0.87
C GLY A 192 -10.71 2.99 1.17
N TRP A 193 -10.03 3.85 0.45
CA TRP A 193 -10.23 5.30 0.50
C TRP A 193 -10.29 5.89 -0.91
N LEU A 194 -11.38 6.56 -1.23
CA LEU A 194 -11.51 7.32 -2.48
C LEU A 194 -11.02 8.75 -2.22
N LEU A 195 -9.90 9.08 -2.86
CA LEU A 195 -9.26 10.38 -2.79
C LEU A 195 -9.55 11.16 -4.06
N ASP A 196 -9.95 12.42 -3.93
CA ASP A 196 -10.01 13.36 -5.06
C ASP A 196 -8.70 14.17 -5.06
N LEU A 197 -7.88 13.96 -6.09
CA LEU A 197 -6.64 14.71 -6.32
C LEU A 197 -6.97 15.90 -7.23
N GLU A 198 -6.85 17.10 -6.68
CA GLU A 198 -6.99 18.36 -7.42
C GLU A 198 -5.81 18.62 -8.36
#